data_f6d8eb9e1ee22f0297abafe990a5ddd1
#
_entry.id   f6d8eb9e1ee22f0297abafe990a5ddd1
#
_cell.length_a   1.000
_cell.length_b   1.000
_cell.length_c   1.000
_cell.angle_alpha   90.00
_cell.angle_beta   90.00
_cell.angle_gamma   90.00
#
_symmetry.space_group_name_H-M   'P 1'
#
loop_
_entity.id
_entity.type
_entity.pdbx_description
1 polymer ?
#
loop_
_entity_poly.entity_id
_entity_poly.type
_entity_poly.pdbx_seq_one_letter_code
_entity_poly.pdbx_strand_id
1 'polypeptide(L)'
;QCLVGSEMCIRDSTRVVARPDSMEAIRKRLLGSQRVIVVVTSDDYKKYKTMLDSLPADLPVVYVFLMPLKSMLDMEGYWKKAAAVVLGHSDESVIQEYVADVLVGKAVADGRLSVAVADLFKPGDGVTITPKVSRIYRPEDYGMDSKILEKIDGIAMEGIKAKAYPGCQILILKDGKPVYDKSFGTFTYESDQKVEKDDLYDLASLTKTTATLLAVMKLYDEGKFGLTDRISQYIPALKGTDKERVTIEELLLHQSGIPAFWPFYKEAIDKDSYKGTFYKARPDASHHTQIDVRLYVTDKFDYRKELMAKSFSADYPLQVADSMFLHRSFRDSIIAQIGRIPLKDRRYRYSCLNFMLLKEMVENISKMPMNLFLDKEFYKPMEMNRTAYLPLRQFKKEEIVPTVKADYLRKGKVLQGYVHDESAAFMGGVSGNAGLFSTARDVAKVYQLLIDGGVYNGKRYLSRETCDLFLTHTSKISRRGLGFDKPDVNNSVKSPCTEEAPEEVVGHTGFTGTCAWADPKNHLVFVFLSNRIYPRPFDHKQLMRLNIRPRMQQVMYQALMK
;
A
#
# COMPACT_ATOMS: atom_id res chain seq x y z
N GLN A 1 -14.36 -17.92 -30.12
CA GLN A 1 -15.45 -18.87 -29.79
C GLN A 1 -14.85 -20.02 -28.99
N CYS A 2 -15.50 -20.43 -27.94
CA CYS A 2 -15.03 -21.47 -27.04
C CYS A 2 -15.95 -22.68 -27.12
N LEU A 3 -15.39 -23.86 -27.35
CA LEU A 3 -16.08 -25.15 -27.25
C LEU A 3 -15.85 -25.71 -25.85
N VAL A 4 -16.90 -25.89 -25.06
CA VAL A 4 -16.76 -26.28 -23.65
C VAL A 4 -17.71 -27.43 -23.32
N GLY A 5 -17.19 -28.47 -22.66
CA GLY A 5 -17.97 -29.50 -21.97
C GLY A 5 -18.47 -29.09 -20.58
N SER A 6 -18.10 -27.94 -20.06
CA SER A 6 -18.49 -27.35 -18.75
C SER A 6 -18.58 -25.83 -18.80
N GLU A 7 -19.06 -25.20 -17.73
CA GLU A 7 -19.53 -23.80 -17.69
C GLU A 7 -18.49 -22.66 -17.74
N MET A 8 -17.43 -22.75 -18.52
CA MET A 8 -16.44 -21.68 -18.62
C MET A 8 -16.91 -20.54 -19.55
N CYS A 9 -17.21 -19.36 -19.00
CA CYS A 9 -17.57 -18.15 -19.75
C CYS A 9 -16.39 -17.18 -19.84
N ILE A 10 -15.86 -16.98 -21.06
CA ILE A 10 -15.00 -15.83 -21.36
C ILE A 10 -15.92 -14.70 -21.87
N ARG A 11 -15.91 -13.52 -21.24
CA ARG A 11 -16.71 -12.35 -21.70
C ARG A 11 -16.37 -12.04 -23.16
N ASP A 12 -17.40 -11.72 -23.93
CA ASP A 12 -17.34 -11.38 -25.37
C ASP A 12 -16.94 -12.54 -26.32
N SER A 13 -16.89 -13.77 -25.81
CA SER A 13 -16.78 -14.96 -26.66
C SER A 13 -18.13 -15.68 -26.75
N THR A 14 -18.49 -16.15 -27.94
CA THR A 14 -19.70 -16.97 -28.10
C THR A 14 -19.39 -18.38 -27.62
N ARG A 15 -20.00 -18.78 -26.51
CA ARG A 15 -19.92 -20.15 -25.99
C ARG A 15 -20.67 -21.09 -26.90
N VAL A 16 -20.05 -22.16 -27.32
CA VAL A 16 -20.69 -23.25 -28.07
C VAL A 16 -20.46 -24.53 -27.29
N VAL A 17 -21.50 -25.05 -26.66
CA VAL A 17 -21.46 -26.42 -26.10
C VAL A 17 -21.73 -27.39 -27.24
N ALA A 18 -20.78 -28.25 -27.52
CA ALA A 18 -20.95 -29.27 -28.52
C ALA A 18 -21.97 -30.34 -28.05
N ARG A 19 -23.13 -30.41 -28.74
CA ARG A 19 -24.06 -31.51 -28.59
C ARG A 19 -24.10 -32.27 -29.93
N PRO A 20 -24.25 -33.61 -29.93
CA PRO A 20 -24.19 -34.41 -31.14
C PRO A 20 -25.14 -33.93 -32.25
N ASP A 21 -26.30 -33.43 -31.89
CA ASP A 21 -27.39 -33.00 -32.76
C ASP A 21 -27.19 -31.61 -33.40
N SER A 22 -26.14 -30.87 -33.03
CA SER A 22 -25.86 -29.51 -33.51
C SER A 22 -24.51 -29.36 -34.23
N MET A 23 -23.88 -30.45 -34.64
CA MET A 23 -22.51 -30.46 -35.15
C MET A 23 -22.31 -29.60 -36.41
N GLU A 24 -23.26 -29.61 -37.36
CA GLU A 24 -23.18 -28.80 -38.58
C GLU A 24 -23.27 -27.30 -38.28
N ALA A 25 -24.13 -26.89 -37.33
CA ALA A 25 -24.26 -25.51 -36.91
C ALA A 25 -22.97 -25.03 -36.20
N ILE A 26 -22.35 -25.89 -35.40
CA ILE A 26 -21.07 -25.61 -34.70
C ILE A 26 -19.97 -25.43 -35.73
N ARG A 27 -19.84 -26.36 -36.68
CA ARG A 27 -18.86 -26.29 -37.76
C ARG A 27 -18.96 -24.97 -38.55
N LYS A 28 -20.16 -24.56 -38.95
CA LYS A 28 -20.39 -23.31 -39.68
C LYS A 28 -19.92 -22.08 -38.91
N ARG A 29 -20.10 -22.08 -37.58
CA ARG A 29 -19.61 -20.99 -36.69
C ARG A 29 -18.09 -20.99 -36.56
N LEU A 30 -17.47 -22.16 -36.42
CA LEU A 30 -16.02 -22.31 -36.30
C LEU A 30 -15.28 -21.84 -37.54
N LEU A 31 -15.83 -22.14 -38.75
CA LEU A 31 -15.25 -21.72 -40.03
C LEU A 31 -15.19 -20.18 -40.19
N GLY A 32 -16.09 -19.45 -39.52
CA GLY A 32 -16.07 -17.97 -39.48
C GLY A 32 -15.21 -17.36 -38.40
N SER A 33 -14.50 -18.14 -37.58
CA SER A 33 -13.73 -17.67 -36.44
C SER A 33 -12.27 -17.41 -36.80
N GLN A 34 -11.68 -16.35 -36.25
CA GLN A 34 -10.25 -16.03 -36.42
C GLN A 34 -9.35 -16.91 -35.53
N ARG A 35 -9.89 -17.48 -34.47
CA ARG A 35 -9.20 -18.36 -33.51
C ARG A 35 -10.22 -19.23 -32.79
N VAL A 36 -9.84 -20.44 -32.44
CA VAL A 36 -10.68 -21.39 -31.70
C VAL A 36 -9.95 -21.80 -30.42
N ILE A 37 -10.68 -21.84 -29.29
CA ILE A 37 -10.21 -22.44 -28.05
C ILE A 37 -11.02 -23.71 -27.81
N VAL A 38 -10.33 -24.85 -27.74
CA VAL A 38 -10.91 -26.17 -27.45
C VAL A 38 -10.58 -26.52 -26.01
N VAL A 39 -11.61 -26.60 -25.13
CA VAL A 39 -11.44 -27.02 -23.74
C VAL A 39 -11.85 -28.46 -23.58
N VAL A 40 -10.95 -29.26 -23.04
CA VAL A 40 -11.13 -30.72 -22.86
C VAL A 40 -11.09 -31.02 -21.35
N THR A 41 -12.21 -31.54 -20.85
CA THR A 41 -12.38 -31.83 -19.40
C THR A 41 -12.42 -33.35 -19.11
N SER A 42 -12.61 -34.16 -20.12
CA SER A 42 -12.74 -35.62 -19.98
C SER A 42 -12.40 -36.35 -21.31
N ASP A 43 -12.38 -37.66 -21.27
CA ASP A 43 -12.17 -38.51 -22.47
C ASP A 43 -13.32 -38.46 -23.49
N ASP A 44 -14.36 -37.69 -23.21
CA ASP A 44 -15.52 -37.52 -24.10
C ASP A 44 -15.18 -36.84 -25.45
N TYR A 45 -13.97 -36.23 -25.58
CA TYR A 45 -13.50 -35.67 -26.85
C TYR A 45 -13.62 -36.66 -28.03
N LYS A 46 -13.59 -37.97 -27.78
CA LYS A 46 -13.75 -39.02 -28.78
C LYS A 46 -15.08 -38.91 -29.54
N LYS A 47 -16.13 -38.42 -28.89
CA LYS A 47 -17.44 -38.14 -29.49
C LYS A 47 -17.39 -37.00 -30.51
N TYR A 48 -16.38 -36.12 -30.40
CA TYR A 48 -16.24 -34.92 -31.24
C TYR A 48 -15.08 -35.03 -32.25
N LYS A 49 -14.47 -36.21 -32.36
CA LYS A 49 -13.30 -36.45 -33.23
C LYS A 49 -13.52 -35.96 -34.66
N THR A 50 -14.62 -36.34 -35.30
CA THR A 50 -14.96 -35.94 -36.69
C THR A 50 -15.01 -34.41 -36.84
N MET A 51 -15.48 -33.69 -35.83
CA MET A 51 -15.51 -32.23 -35.84
C MET A 51 -14.10 -31.65 -35.70
N LEU A 52 -13.30 -32.16 -34.77
CA LEU A 52 -11.91 -31.71 -34.58
C LEU A 52 -11.08 -31.96 -35.87
N ASP A 53 -11.28 -33.10 -36.52
CA ASP A 53 -10.63 -33.46 -37.78
C ASP A 53 -11.06 -32.53 -38.94
N SER A 54 -12.23 -31.90 -38.86
CA SER A 54 -12.77 -30.99 -39.87
C SER A 54 -12.35 -29.54 -39.72
N LEU A 55 -11.59 -29.19 -38.68
CA LEU A 55 -11.07 -27.83 -38.50
C LEU A 55 -10.04 -27.50 -39.58
N PRO A 56 -10.08 -26.31 -40.20
CA PRO A 56 -9.10 -25.88 -41.19
C PRO A 56 -7.68 -25.94 -40.63
N ALA A 57 -6.72 -26.39 -41.42
CA ALA A 57 -5.34 -26.56 -41.01
C ALA A 57 -4.63 -25.23 -40.68
N ASP A 58 -5.12 -24.12 -41.24
CA ASP A 58 -4.63 -22.76 -41.06
C ASP A 58 -5.34 -22.01 -39.90
N LEU A 59 -6.40 -22.59 -39.33
CA LEU A 59 -7.12 -22.00 -38.21
C LEU A 59 -6.32 -22.15 -36.93
N PRO A 60 -5.93 -21.03 -36.24
CA PRO A 60 -5.21 -21.11 -34.99
C PRO A 60 -6.10 -21.73 -33.89
N VAL A 61 -5.73 -22.90 -33.39
CA VAL A 61 -6.43 -23.61 -32.32
C VAL A 61 -5.58 -23.57 -31.04
N VAL A 62 -6.17 -23.17 -29.93
CA VAL A 62 -5.60 -23.30 -28.59
C VAL A 62 -6.29 -24.45 -27.87
N TYR A 63 -5.53 -25.45 -27.45
CA TYR A 63 -6.07 -26.55 -26.63
C TYR A 63 -5.85 -26.27 -25.16
N VAL A 64 -6.91 -26.42 -24.37
CA VAL A 64 -6.91 -26.29 -22.91
C VAL A 64 -7.31 -27.65 -22.32
N PHE A 65 -6.39 -28.24 -21.58
CA PHE A 65 -6.63 -29.54 -20.93
C PHE A 65 -6.88 -29.31 -19.44
N LEU A 66 -8.13 -29.47 -19.00
CA LEU A 66 -8.55 -29.48 -17.60
C LEU A 66 -8.68 -30.94 -17.12
N MET A 67 -7.61 -31.69 -17.30
CA MET A 67 -7.54 -33.11 -17.02
C MET A 67 -6.09 -33.52 -16.72
N PRO A 68 -5.86 -34.69 -16.12
CA PRO A 68 -4.51 -35.20 -15.90
C PRO A 68 -3.69 -35.28 -17.17
N LEU A 69 -2.40 -34.97 -17.09
CA LEU A 69 -1.47 -34.95 -18.23
C LEU A 69 -1.49 -36.25 -19.07
N LYS A 70 -1.63 -37.40 -18.41
CA LYS A 70 -1.67 -38.70 -19.05
C LYS A 70 -2.81 -38.81 -20.09
N SER A 71 -3.98 -38.26 -19.76
CA SER A 71 -5.16 -38.31 -20.66
C SER A 71 -5.01 -37.40 -21.91
N MET A 72 -4.14 -36.40 -21.83
CA MET A 72 -3.84 -35.52 -22.97
C MET A 72 -3.07 -36.27 -24.10
N LEU A 73 -2.30 -37.30 -23.77
CA LEU A 73 -1.47 -38.03 -24.73
C LEU A 73 -2.30 -38.68 -25.87
N ASP A 74 -3.53 -39.09 -25.57
CA ASP A 74 -4.44 -39.66 -26.57
C ASP A 74 -4.85 -38.63 -27.64
N MET A 75 -4.61 -37.35 -27.43
CA MET A 75 -4.91 -36.27 -28.37
C MET A 75 -3.67 -35.69 -29.06
N GLU A 76 -2.57 -36.41 -29.06
CA GLU A 76 -1.27 -35.96 -29.60
C GLU A 76 -1.38 -35.41 -31.05
N GLY A 77 -2.15 -36.04 -31.89
CA GLY A 77 -2.36 -35.62 -33.28
C GLY A 77 -3.01 -34.24 -33.44
N TYR A 78 -3.71 -33.75 -32.40
CA TYR A 78 -4.37 -32.44 -32.41
C TYR A 78 -3.46 -31.36 -31.83
N TRP A 79 -2.94 -31.56 -30.62
CA TRP A 79 -2.19 -30.53 -29.96
C TRP A 79 -0.77 -30.31 -30.51
N LYS A 80 -0.18 -31.27 -31.23
CA LYS A 80 1.06 -31.07 -31.98
C LYS A 80 0.97 -29.98 -33.07
N LYS A 81 -0.23 -29.72 -33.56
CA LYS A 81 -0.50 -28.68 -34.58
C LYS A 81 -1.12 -27.42 -33.96
N ALA A 82 -1.25 -27.36 -32.66
CA ALA A 82 -1.90 -26.27 -31.96
C ALA A 82 -1.07 -24.98 -32.00
N ALA A 83 -1.75 -23.82 -32.01
CA ALA A 83 -1.11 -22.54 -31.83
C ALA A 83 -0.58 -22.36 -30.38
N ALA A 84 -1.26 -23.00 -29.41
CA ALA A 84 -0.82 -23.08 -28.01
C ALA A 84 -1.51 -24.24 -27.29
N VAL A 85 -0.88 -24.70 -26.20
CA VAL A 85 -1.43 -25.70 -25.28
C VAL A 85 -1.39 -25.14 -23.86
N VAL A 86 -2.50 -25.26 -23.13
CA VAL A 86 -2.62 -24.85 -21.74
C VAL A 86 -3.01 -26.06 -20.90
N LEU A 87 -2.31 -26.31 -19.79
CA LEU A 87 -2.55 -27.42 -18.89
C LEU A 87 -3.09 -26.89 -17.55
N GLY A 88 -4.34 -27.24 -17.21
CA GLY A 88 -4.95 -26.93 -15.92
C GLY A 88 -4.89 -28.09 -14.93
N HIS A 89 -4.57 -29.32 -15.39
CA HIS A 89 -4.45 -30.56 -14.63
C HIS A 89 -5.71 -31.06 -13.90
N SER A 90 -6.74 -30.23 -13.73
CA SER A 90 -8.02 -30.55 -13.07
C SER A 90 -9.14 -29.71 -13.67
N ASP A 91 -10.38 -30.20 -13.55
CA ASP A 91 -11.61 -29.52 -13.96
C ASP A 91 -12.35 -28.82 -12.80
N GLU A 92 -11.69 -28.64 -11.66
CA GLU A 92 -12.24 -27.88 -10.54
C GLU A 92 -12.50 -26.42 -10.93
N SER A 93 -13.58 -25.82 -10.41
CA SER A 93 -14.01 -24.45 -10.74
C SER A 93 -12.89 -23.42 -10.59
N VAL A 94 -12.10 -23.52 -9.54
CA VAL A 94 -10.98 -22.60 -9.27
C VAL A 94 -9.90 -22.67 -10.37
N ILE A 95 -9.65 -23.87 -10.90
CA ILE A 95 -8.68 -24.07 -11.98
C ILE A 95 -9.26 -23.55 -13.31
N GLN A 96 -10.54 -23.79 -13.57
CA GLN A 96 -11.21 -23.26 -14.75
C GLN A 96 -11.16 -21.74 -14.81
N GLU A 97 -11.45 -21.07 -13.67
CA GLU A 97 -11.34 -19.61 -13.55
C GLU A 97 -9.92 -19.11 -13.77
N TYR A 98 -8.94 -19.78 -13.14
CA TYR A 98 -7.54 -19.38 -13.29
C TYR A 98 -7.05 -19.51 -14.73
N VAL A 99 -7.37 -20.62 -15.39
CA VAL A 99 -7.03 -20.86 -16.81
C VAL A 99 -7.73 -19.85 -17.71
N ALA A 100 -8.98 -19.49 -17.43
CA ALA A 100 -9.67 -18.45 -18.18
C ALA A 100 -8.94 -17.09 -18.04
N ASP A 101 -8.49 -16.73 -16.84
CA ASP A 101 -7.72 -15.52 -16.60
C ASP A 101 -6.36 -15.53 -17.31
N VAL A 102 -5.67 -16.68 -17.37
CA VAL A 102 -4.44 -16.84 -18.17
C VAL A 102 -4.70 -16.59 -19.66
N LEU A 103 -5.76 -17.17 -20.21
CA LEU A 103 -6.11 -17.05 -21.62
C LEU A 103 -6.43 -15.61 -22.05
N VAL A 104 -6.97 -14.79 -21.14
CA VAL A 104 -7.26 -13.37 -21.40
C VAL A 104 -6.16 -12.43 -20.88
N GLY A 105 -5.03 -12.96 -20.41
CA GLY A 105 -3.89 -12.18 -19.95
C GLY A 105 -4.10 -11.48 -18.62
N LYS A 106 -4.95 -12.01 -17.74
CA LYS A 106 -5.25 -11.48 -16.40
C LYS A 106 -4.52 -12.22 -15.26
N ALA A 107 -3.99 -13.40 -15.52
CA ALA A 107 -3.23 -14.20 -14.56
C ALA A 107 -1.85 -14.58 -15.09
N VAL A 108 -0.93 -14.86 -14.17
CA VAL A 108 0.41 -15.39 -14.46
C VAL A 108 0.28 -16.85 -14.90
N ALA A 109 1.07 -17.28 -15.88
CA ALA A 109 1.37 -18.69 -16.08
C ALA A 109 2.89 -18.84 -16.14
N ASP A 110 3.47 -19.49 -15.17
CA ASP A 110 4.91 -19.73 -15.04
C ASP A 110 5.24 -21.21 -14.75
N GLY A 111 4.23 -22.05 -14.82
CA GLY A 111 4.35 -23.50 -14.65
C GLY A 111 5.36 -24.11 -15.59
N ARG A 112 6.08 -25.13 -15.12
CA ARG A 112 7.04 -25.91 -15.89
C ARG A 112 6.66 -27.38 -15.82
N LEU A 113 6.82 -28.09 -16.96
CA LEU A 113 6.59 -29.52 -17.00
C LEU A 113 7.57 -30.25 -16.09
N SER A 114 7.04 -31.14 -15.26
CA SER A 114 7.83 -32.02 -14.39
C SER A 114 8.29 -33.30 -15.11
N VAL A 115 7.65 -33.64 -16.21
CA VAL A 115 7.92 -34.86 -17.02
C VAL A 115 7.93 -34.50 -18.49
N ALA A 116 8.54 -35.37 -19.31
CA ALA A 116 8.47 -35.26 -20.75
C ALA A 116 7.05 -35.57 -21.26
N VAL A 117 6.63 -34.89 -22.33
CA VAL A 117 5.34 -35.11 -23.00
C VAL A 117 5.59 -35.42 -24.47
N ALA A 118 5.38 -36.65 -24.84
CA ALA A 118 5.77 -37.19 -26.13
C ALA A 118 7.23 -36.85 -26.48
N ASP A 119 7.56 -36.74 -27.76
CA ASP A 119 8.90 -36.35 -28.23
C ASP A 119 9.05 -34.82 -28.36
N LEU A 120 8.04 -34.04 -27.97
CA LEU A 120 7.97 -32.61 -28.26
C LEU A 120 8.35 -31.74 -27.08
N PHE A 121 7.96 -32.11 -25.85
CA PHE A 121 8.21 -31.30 -24.65
C PHE A 121 9.07 -32.06 -23.64
N LYS A 122 10.01 -31.34 -23.01
CA LYS A 122 10.96 -31.87 -22.01
C LYS A 122 10.59 -31.40 -20.60
N PRO A 123 11.05 -32.09 -19.56
CA PRO A 123 10.98 -31.55 -18.21
C PRO A 123 11.64 -30.15 -18.14
N GLY A 124 10.95 -29.19 -17.52
CA GLY A 124 11.36 -27.79 -17.48
C GLY A 124 10.77 -26.89 -18.56
N ASP A 125 10.17 -27.46 -19.61
CA ASP A 125 9.50 -26.67 -20.66
C ASP A 125 8.25 -25.99 -20.10
N GLY A 126 8.00 -24.77 -20.58
CA GLY A 126 6.85 -23.94 -20.26
C GLY A 126 7.08 -22.50 -20.70
N VAL A 127 6.00 -21.78 -20.93
CA VAL A 127 6.05 -20.37 -21.32
C VAL A 127 5.63 -19.52 -20.13
N THR A 128 6.42 -18.50 -19.79
CA THR A 128 6.01 -17.52 -18.78
C THR A 128 5.10 -16.48 -19.42
N ILE A 129 3.86 -16.40 -18.92
CA ILE A 129 2.90 -15.37 -19.29
C ILE A 129 2.76 -14.43 -18.11
N THR A 130 3.07 -13.15 -18.31
CA THR A 130 2.80 -12.09 -17.34
C THR A 130 1.47 -11.43 -17.65
N PRO A 131 0.66 -11.08 -16.65
CA PRO A 131 -0.61 -10.41 -16.87
C PRO A 131 -0.45 -9.11 -17.66
N LYS A 132 -1.22 -8.95 -18.72
CA LYS A 132 -1.34 -7.69 -19.48
C LYS A 132 -2.51 -6.84 -19.01
N VAL A 133 -3.46 -7.45 -18.32
CA VAL A 133 -4.69 -6.84 -17.82
C VAL A 133 -4.88 -7.29 -16.38
N SER A 134 -5.13 -6.34 -15.47
CA SER A 134 -5.47 -6.67 -14.09
C SER A 134 -6.78 -7.47 -14.05
N ARG A 135 -6.83 -8.50 -13.20
CA ARG A 135 -8.06 -9.25 -12.92
C ARG A 135 -9.14 -8.29 -12.43
N ILE A 136 -10.32 -8.31 -13.05
CA ILE A 136 -11.47 -7.53 -12.61
C ILE A 136 -12.29 -8.44 -11.68
N TYR A 137 -12.34 -8.09 -10.41
CA TYR A 137 -13.21 -8.73 -9.44
C TYR A 137 -14.55 -8.01 -9.43
N ARG A 138 -15.64 -8.75 -9.59
CA ARG A 138 -16.97 -8.16 -9.48
C ARG A 138 -17.33 -8.08 -8.00
N PRO A 139 -17.73 -6.92 -7.50
CA PRO A 139 -18.10 -6.76 -6.09
C PRO A 139 -19.18 -7.75 -5.63
N GLU A 140 -20.12 -8.10 -6.51
CA GLU A 140 -21.22 -9.02 -6.24
C GLU A 140 -20.73 -10.44 -5.90
N ASP A 141 -19.63 -10.88 -6.51
CA ASP A 141 -19.04 -12.20 -6.23
C ASP A 141 -18.46 -12.28 -4.80
N TYR A 142 -18.29 -11.13 -4.14
CA TYR A 142 -17.78 -10.98 -2.78
C TYR A 142 -18.81 -10.37 -1.82
N GLY A 143 -20.10 -10.43 -2.18
CA GLY A 143 -21.18 -9.93 -1.33
C GLY A 143 -21.22 -8.40 -1.20
N MET A 144 -20.80 -7.67 -2.25
CA MET A 144 -20.85 -6.20 -2.28
C MET A 144 -21.60 -5.69 -3.51
N ASP A 145 -22.40 -4.65 -3.33
CA ASP A 145 -23.15 -3.99 -4.40
C ASP A 145 -22.29 -2.95 -5.12
N SER A 146 -21.95 -3.22 -6.40
CA SER A 146 -21.14 -2.32 -7.23
C SER A 146 -21.78 -0.95 -7.44
N LYS A 147 -23.12 -0.88 -7.58
CA LYS A 147 -23.84 0.38 -7.78
C LYS A 147 -23.77 1.29 -6.56
N ILE A 148 -23.74 0.69 -5.35
CA ILE A 148 -23.52 1.45 -4.12
C ILE A 148 -22.07 1.93 -4.06
N LEU A 149 -21.10 1.08 -4.38
CA LEU A 149 -19.67 1.45 -4.42
C LEU A 149 -19.38 2.60 -5.39
N GLU A 150 -20.10 2.68 -6.52
CA GLU A 150 -19.95 3.78 -7.49
C GLU A 150 -20.25 5.16 -6.90
N LYS A 151 -21.00 5.26 -5.79
CA LYS A 151 -21.23 6.54 -5.09
C LYS A 151 -19.91 7.16 -4.58
N ILE A 152 -18.87 6.36 -4.39
CA ILE A 152 -17.54 6.82 -3.99
C ILE A 152 -16.95 7.75 -5.07
N ASP A 153 -17.22 7.50 -6.35
CA ASP A 153 -16.77 8.35 -7.46
C ASP A 153 -17.28 9.79 -7.27
N GLY A 154 -18.55 9.96 -6.92
CA GLY A 154 -19.14 11.27 -6.65
C GLY A 154 -18.48 11.99 -5.47
N ILE A 155 -18.18 11.26 -4.38
CA ILE A 155 -17.50 11.82 -3.20
C ILE A 155 -16.04 12.22 -3.56
N ALA A 156 -15.35 11.42 -4.36
CA ALA A 156 -14.00 11.71 -4.81
C ALA A 156 -13.96 12.99 -5.66
N MET A 157 -14.87 13.11 -6.61
CA MET A 157 -14.98 14.28 -7.48
C MET A 157 -15.43 15.54 -6.73
N GLU A 158 -16.31 15.41 -5.74
CA GLU A 158 -16.67 16.51 -4.82
C GLU A 158 -15.44 17.06 -4.11
N GLY A 159 -14.58 16.17 -3.59
CA GLY A 159 -13.33 16.55 -2.93
C GLY A 159 -12.38 17.33 -3.84
N ILE A 160 -12.21 16.88 -5.09
CA ILE A 160 -11.38 17.57 -6.09
C ILE A 160 -11.97 18.94 -6.43
N LYS A 161 -13.29 19.01 -6.71
CA LYS A 161 -13.98 20.25 -7.04
C LYS A 161 -13.92 21.28 -5.91
N ALA A 162 -14.02 20.81 -4.67
CA ALA A 162 -13.90 21.66 -3.47
C ALA A 162 -12.44 21.98 -3.10
N LYS A 163 -11.47 21.57 -3.90
CA LYS A 163 -10.02 21.73 -3.65
C LYS A 163 -9.59 21.13 -2.30
N ALA A 164 -10.19 20.01 -1.90
CA ALA A 164 -9.76 19.23 -0.74
C ALA A 164 -8.44 18.47 -1.02
N TYR A 165 -8.21 18.12 -2.27
CA TYR A 165 -6.98 17.53 -2.82
C TYR A 165 -7.01 17.62 -4.35
N PRO A 166 -5.85 17.68 -5.03
CA PRO A 166 -5.78 17.66 -6.51
C PRO A 166 -6.15 16.30 -7.10
N GLY A 167 -5.72 15.20 -6.44
CA GLY A 167 -5.99 13.84 -6.86
C GLY A 167 -5.89 12.85 -5.72
N CYS A 168 -6.37 11.62 -5.96
CA CYS A 168 -6.39 10.56 -4.96
C CYS A 168 -6.39 9.16 -5.59
N GLN A 169 -5.98 8.18 -4.78
CA GLN A 169 -6.17 6.74 -5.02
C GLN A 169 -7.11 6.19 -3.95
N ILE A 170 -8.04 5.31 -4.36
CA ILE A 170 -9.01 4.68 -3.47
C ILE A 170 -9.05 3.20 -3.76
N LEU A 171 -8.83 2.39 -2.74
CA LEU A 171 -8.88 0.94 -2.84
C LEU A 171 -9.74 0.36 -1.72
N ILE A 172 -10.62 -0.58 -2.09
CA ILE A 172 -11.36 -1.41 -1.14
C ILE A 172 -11.08 -2.87 -1.49
N LEU A 173 -10.57 -3.60 -0.50
CA LEU A 173 -10.50 -5.06 -0.57
C LEU A 173 -11.67 -5.66 0.23
N LYS A 174 -12.26 -6.71 -0.32
CA LYS A 174 -13.15 -7.63 0.38
C LYS A 174 -12.62 -9.04 0.21
N ASP A 175 -12.38 -9.74 1.30
CA ASP A 175 -11.77 -11.08 1.30
C ASP A 175 -10.46 -11.15 0.47
N GLY A 176 -9.63 -10.11 0.61
CA GLY A 176 -8.35 -9.97 -0.09
C GLY A 176 -8.45 -9.64 -1.58
N LYS A 177 -9.66 -9.37 -2.12
CA LYS A 177 -9.87 -9.06 -3.54
C LYS A 177 -10.28 -7.60 -3.72
N PRO A 178 -9.72 -6.88 -4.72
CA PRO A 178 -10.05 -5.49 -4.98
C PRO A 178 -11.44 -5.39 -5.61
N VAL A 179 -12.43 -5.03 -4.79
CA VAL A 179 -13.83 -4.79 -5.22
C VAL A 179 -14.05 -3.33 -5.67
N TYR A 180 -13.15 -2.44 -5.30
CA TYR A 180 -13.09 -1.06 -5.78
C TYR A 180 -11.63 -0.60 -5.83
N ASP A 181 -11.17 -0.15 -6.99
CA ASP A 181 -9.78 0.27 -7.22
C ASP A 181 -9.74 1.34 -8.31
N LYS A 182 -9.77 2.62 -7.88
CA LYS A 182 -9.82 3.77 -8.80
C LYS A 182 -8.88 4.89 -8.35
N SER A 183 -8.45 5.68 -9.35
CA SER A 183 -7.70 6.92 -9.16
C SER A 183 -8.49 8.08 -9.77
N PHE A 184 -8.37 9.27 -9.17
CA PHE A 184 -9.10 10.46 -9.59
C PHE A 184 -8.20 11.68 -9.56
N GLY A 185 -8.48 12.64 -10.46
CA GLY A 185 -7.82 13.93 -10.49
C GLY A 185 -6.43 13.91 -11.07
N THR A 186 -5.64 14.90 -10.69
CA THR A 186 -4.32 15.21 -11.24
C THR A 186 -3.27 15.36 -10.14
N PHE A 187 -2.00 15.38 -10.51
CA PHE A 187 -0.87 15.55 -9.58
C PHE A 187 -0.95 16.86 -8.80
N THR A 188 -1.35 17.93 -9.48
CA THR A 188 -1.52 19.26 -8.91
C THR A 188 -2.77 19.91 -9.50
N TYR A 189 -3.21 21.03 -8.94
CA TYR A 189 -4.35 21.78 -9.50
C TYR A 189 -4.04 22.46 -10.83
N GLU A 190 -2.75 22.60 -11.16
CA GLU A 190 -2.27 23.25 -12.38
C GLU A 190 -1.76 22.26 -13.45
N SER A 191 -1.70 20.98 -13.14
CA SER A 191 -1.17 19.92 -14.02
C SER A 191 -2.29 19.15 -14.70
N ASP A 192 -2.07 18.76 -15.94
CA ASP A 192 -2.93 17.81 -16.68
C ASP A 192 -2.52 16.34 -16.45
N GLN A 193 -1.40 16.10 -15.74
CA GLN A 193 -0.94 14.77 -15.40
C GLN A 193 -1.93 14.11 -14.45
N LYS A 194 -2.65 13.10 -14.94
CA LYS A 194 -3.62 12.33 -14.15
C LYS A 194 -2.90 11.46 -13.12
N VAL A 195 -3.61 11.20 -12.01
CA VAL A 195 -3.15 10.23 -11.03
C VAL A 195 -3.47 8.83 -11.53
N GLU A 196 -2.44 7.98 -11.56
CA GLU A 196 -2.55 6.57 -11.89
C GLU A 196 -2.40 5.70 -10.62
N LYS A 197 -2.76 4.42 -10.73
CA LYS A 197 -2.78 3.49 -9.59
C LYS A 197 -1.39 3.15 -9.05
N ASP A 198 -0.37 3.36 -9.86
CA ASP A 198 1.03 3.06 -9.55
C ASP A 198 1.84 4.30 -9.11
N ASP A 199 1.19 5.47 -9.02
CA ASP A 199 1.82 6.69 -8.53
C ASP A 199 2.01 6.67 -7.01
N LEU A 200 3.17 7.14 -6.55
CA LEU A 200 3.53 7.10 -5.14
C LEU A 200 3.08 8.36 -4.41
N TYR A 201 2.50 8.17 -3.23
CA TYR A 201 2.14 9.23 -2.29
C TYR A 201 3.03 9.23 -1.06
N ASP A 202 3.36 10.41 -0.53
CA ASP A 202 3.90 10.54 0.82
C ASP A 202 2.83 10.10 1.82
N LEU A 203 3.07 8.97 2.47
CA LEU A 203 2.12 8.35 3.40
C LEU A 203 1.97 9.11 4.72
N ALA A 204 2.89 10.04 5.03
CA ALA A 204 2.96 10.71 6.33
C ALA A 204 2.85 9.69 7.48
N SER A 205 1.94 9.91 8.42
CA SER A 205 1.80 9.03 9.60
C SER A 205 1.30 7.61 9.31
N LEU A 206 0.80 7.29 8.11
CA LEU A 206 0.60 5.89 7.73
C LEU A 206 1.90 5.07 7.75
N THR A 207 3.06 5.72 7.63
CA THR A 207 4.39 5.11 7.86
C THR A 207 4.45 4.37 9.20
N LYS A 208 3.77 4.88 10.23
CA LYS A 208 3.77 4.26 11.56
C LYS A 208 3.25 2.83 11.52
N THR A 209 2.18 2.59 10.77
CA THR A 209 1.50 1.29 10.70
C THR A 209 1.99 0.42 9.54
N THR A 210 2.37 1.02 8.42
CA THR A 210 2.83 0.28 7.23
C THR A 210 4.32 -0.03 7.24
N ALA A 211 5.09 0.58 8.15
CA ALA A 211 6.52 0.35 8.30
C ALA A 211 6.92 0.03 9.74
N THR A 212 6.93 1.02 10.63
CA THR A 212 7.52 0.88 11.96
C THR A 212 6.83 -0.19 12.79
N LEU A 213 5.49 -0.18 12.83
CA LEU A 213 4.72 -1.17 13.58
C LEU A 213 4.93 -2.57 13.01
N LEU A 214 4.98 -2.71 11.69
CA LEU A 214 5.23 -3.99 11.04
C LEU A 214 6.60 -4.57 11.44
N ALA A 215 7.65 -3.72 11.50
CA ALA A 215 8.97 -4.13 11.97
C ALA A 215 8.97 -4.46 13.48
N VAL A 216 8.24 -3.68 14.30
CA VAL A 216 8.07 -3.94 15.74
C VAL A 216 7.36 -5.28 15.94
N MET A 217 6.26 -5.54 15.23
CA MET A 217 5.54 -6.82 15.29
C MET A 217 6.43 -8.01 14.93
N LYS A 218 7.28 -7.87 13.91
CA LYS A 218 8.22 -8.93 13.51
C LYS A 218 9.21 -9.26 14.61
N LEU A 219 9.81 -8.25 15.22
CA LEU A 219 10.77 -8.47 16.31
C LEU A 219 10.09 -8.98 17.59
N TYR A 220 8.85 -8.58 17.85
CA TYR A 220 8.04 -9.13 18.94
C TYR A 220 7.73 -10.61 18.70
N ASP A 221 7.30 -10.95 17.51
CA ASP A 221 7.02 -12.31 17.06
C ASP A 221 8.23 -13.26 17.20
N GLU A 222 9.43 -12.70 16.98
CA GLU A 222 10.71 -13.41 17.17
C GLU A 222 11.18 -13.45 18.64
N GLY A 223 10.39 -12.95 19.60
CA GLY A 223 10.73 -12.92 21.01
C GLY A 223 11.93 -12.03 21.36
N LYS A 224 12.23 -11.00 20.54
CA LYS A 224 13.37 -10.11 20.76
C LYS A 224 13.15 -9.09 21.87
N PHE A 225 11.91 -8.83 22.24
CA PHE A 225 11.52 -7.92 23.32
C PHE A 225 10.11 -8.25 23.81
N GLY A 226 9.76 -7.77 25.02
CA GLY A 226 8.41 -7.78 25.58
C GLY A 226 7.78 -6.39 25.60
N LEU A 227 6.44 -6.28 25.57
CA LEU A 227 5.73 -5.00 25.58
C LEU A 227 6.02 -4.18 26.86
N THR A 228 6.28 -4.85 27.99
CA THR A 228 6.61 -4.24 29.29
C THR A 228 8.09 -3.86 29.43
N ASP A 229 8.92 -4.22 28.46
CA ASP A 229 10.33 -3.84 28.47
C ASP A 229 10.50 -2.32 28.40
N ARG A 230 11.53 -1.83 29.07
CA ARG A 230 11.89 -0.40 29.05
C ARG A 230 12.64 -0.07 27.76
N ILE A 231 12.22 0.98 27.09
CA ILE A 231 12.85 1.42 25.84
C ILE A 231 14.36 1.70 25.99
N SER A 232 14.79 2.12 27.20
CA SER A 232 16.21 2.36 27.52
C SER A 232 17.09 1.12 27.48
N GLN A 233 16.54 -0.08 27.53
CA GLN A 233 17.28 -1.34 27.33
C GLN A 233 17.79 -1.45 25.91
N TYR A 234 17.05 -0.90 24.96
CA TYR A 234 17.34 -0.96 23.51
C TYR A 234 17.96 0.33 22.98
N ILE A 235 17.78 1.46 23.68
CA ILE A 235 18.34 2.78 23.32
C ILE A 235 19.16 3.31 24.51
N PRO A 236 20.46 2.99 24.57
CA PRO A 236 21.31 3.36 25.71
C PRO A 236 21.35 4.87 26.01
N ALA A 237 21.17 5.72 25.00
CA ALA A 237 21.10 7.18 25.16
C ALA A 237 19.95 7.67 26.04
N LEU A 238 18.97 6.81 26.37
CA LEU A 238 17.85 7.15 27.27
C LEU A 238 18.11 6.74 28.73
N LYS A 239 19.18 6.02 29.04
CA LYS A 239 19.55 5.70 30.43
C LYS A 239 19.91 6.97 31.19
N GLY A 240 19.50 7.06 32.45
CA GLY A 240 19.70 8.23 33.29
C GLY A 240 18.81 9.44 32.93
N THR A 241 17.92 9.31 31.92
CA THR A 241 16.92 10.35 31.60
C THR A 241 15.57 10.01 32.23
N ASP A 242 14.63 10.96 32.19
CA ASP A 242 13.25 10.72 32.65
C ASP A 242 12.48 9.70 31.79
N LYS A 243 13.01 9.31 30.58
CA LYS A 243 12.46 8.28 29.71
C LYS A 243 12.97 6.87 30.05
N GLU A 244 13.91 6.72 30.95
CA GLU A 244 14.52 5.41 31.25
C GLU A 244 13.49 4.32 31.57
N ARG A 245 12.37 4.71 32.21
CA ARG A 245 11.30 3.79 32.63
C ARG A 245 10.11 3.72 31.68
N VAL A 246 10.16 4.38 30.52
CA VAL A 246 9.10 4.32 29.52
C VAL A 246 9.12 2.94 28.88
N THR A 247 7.96 2.28 28.84
CA THR A 247 7.81 0.94 28.23
C THR A 247 7.48 1.02 26.75
N ILE A 248 7.73 -0.06 26.03
CA ILE A 248 7.39 -0.19 24.61
C ILE A 248 5.87 -0.06 24.42
N GLU A 249 5.08 -0.67 25.31
CA GLU A 249 3.63 -0.54 25.29
C GLU A 249 3.17 0.92 25.41
N GLU A 250 3.74 1.69 26.35
CA GLU A 250 3.43 3.11 26.51
C GLU A 250 3.74 3.94 25.26
N LEU A 251 4.81 3.60 24.53
CA LEU A 251 5.13 4.23 23.25
C LEU A 251 4.06 3.90 22.19
N LEU A 252 3.70 2.63 22.06
CA LEU A 252 2.70 2.15 21.08
C LEU A 252 1.31 2.73 21.35
N LEU A 253 0.91 2.83 22.62
CA LEU A 253 -0.38 3.39 23.03
C LEU A 253 -0.40 4.92 23.07
N HIS A 254 0.70 5.61 22.77
CA HIS A 254 0.84 7.05 22.91
C HIS A 254 0.58 7.57 24.35
N GLN A 255 1.07 6.84 25.35
CA GLN A 255 0.90 7.12 26.78
C GLN A 255 2.24 7.37 27.48
N SER A 256 3.31 7.53 26.74
CA SER A 256 4.67 7.70 27.26
C SER A 256 4.94 9.01 27.97
N GLY A 257 4.08 10.03 27.77
CA GLY A 257 4.33 11.40 28.24
C GLY A 257 5.30 12.19 27.35
N ILE A 258 5.83 11.60 26.27
CA ILE A 258 6.70 12.30 25.33
C ILE A 258 5.87 13.27 24.49
N PRO A 259 6.33 14.54 24.29
CA PRO A 259 5.60 15.53 23.51
C PRO A 259 5.27 15.06 22.09
N ALA A 260 4.22 15.62 21.51
CA ALA A 260 3.72 15.24 20.18
C ALA A 260 4.75 15.50 19.06
N PHE A 261 5.48 16.59 19.17
CA PHE A 261 6.41 17.10 18.17
C PHE A 261 7.52 17.91 18.81
N TRP A 262 8.70 17.95 18.16
CA TRP A 262 9.81 18.81 18.51
C TRP A 262 10.50 19.34 17.25
N PRO A 263 10.79 20.63 17.14
CA PRO A 263 11.35 21.23 15.92
C PRO A 263 12.88 21.06 15.86
N PHE A 264 13.35 19.83 15.68
CA PHE A 264 14.78 19.47 15.64
C PHE A 264 15.56 20.27 14.60
N TYR A 265 14.94 20.59 13.47
CA TYR A 265 15.54 21.38 12.39
C TYR A 265 16.07 22.74 12.83
N LYS A 266 15.57 23.30 13.94
CA LYS A 266 16.07 24.58 14.48
C LYS A 266 17.54 24.53 14.88
N GLU A 267 18.03 23.36 15.27
CA GLU A 267 19.45 23.19 15.59
C GLU A 267 20.35 23.26 14.35
N ALA A 268 19.79 23.00 13.17
CA ALA A 268 20.53 23.14 11.92
C ALA A 268 20.48 24.55 11.34
N ILE A 269 19.63 25.43 11.86
CA ILE A 269 19.49 26.81 11.37
C ILE A 269 20.55 27.68 12.05
N ASP A 270 21.24 28.47 11.23
CA ASP A 270 22.16 29.49 11.72
C ASP A 270 21.36 30.68 12.28
N LYS A 271 21.47 30.88 13.59
CA LYS A 271 20.74 31.94 14.31
C LYS A 271 21.23 33.37 13.95
N ASP A 272 22.45 33.48 13.45
CA ASP A 272 23.03 34.77 13.06
C ASP A 272 22.64 35.15 11.62
N SER A 273 22.03 34.22 10.87
CA SER A 273 21.60 34.41 9.50
C SER A 273 20.29 35.22 9.34
N TYR A 274 19.56 35.45 10.43
CA TYR A 274 18.31 36.23 10.42
C TYR A 274 18.21 37.15 11.66
N LYS A 275 17.42 38.20 11.55
CA LYS A 275 17.22 39.16 12.65
C LYS A 275 15.95 38.87 13.44
N GLY A 276 16.01 38.94 14.75
CA GLY A 276 14.87 38.80 15.65
C GLY A 276 14.42 37.35 15.86
N THR A 277 13.12 37.11 15.78
CA THR A 277 12.54 35.77 16.01
C THR A 277 12.38 35.00 14.69
N PHE A 278 12.54 33.70 14.73
CA PHE A 278 12.34 32.84 13.55
C PHE A 278 10.86 32.78 13.12
N TYR A 279 9.93 32.89 14.08
CA TYR A 279 8.49 32.87 13.83
C TYR A 279 7.79 34.10 14.40
N LYS A 280 6.71 34.51 13.71
CA LYS A 280 5.77 35.54 14.17
C LYS A 280 4.33 35.13 13.94
N ALA A 281 3.42 35.61 14.81
CA ALA A 281 1.99 35.37 14.70
C ALA A 281 1.30 36.24 13.62
N ARG A 282 1.96 37.28 13.14
CA ARG A 282 1.49 38.21 12.10
C ARG A 282 2.63 38.48 11.11
N PRO A 283 2.32 38.74 9.82
CA PRO A 283 3.34 39.11 8.84
C PRO A 283 3.93 40.50 9.17
N ASP A 284 5.19 40.68 8.78
CA ASP A 284 5.89 41.99 8.78
C ASP A 284 6.90 42.05 7.62
N ALA A 285 7.74 43.07 7.61
CA ALA A 285 8.72 43.30 6.52
C ALA A 285 9.73 42.16 6.28
N SER A 286 9.85 41.21 7.20
CA SER A 286 10.78 40.06 7.09
C SER A 286 10.12 38.69 7.28
N HIS A 287 8.80 38.65 7.50
CA HIS A 287 8.04 37.42 7.78
C HIS A 287 6.78 37.38 6.88
N HIS A 288 6.94 37.11 5.60
CA HIS A 288 5.82 37.02 4.64
C HIS A 288 5.43 35.55 4.38
N THR A 289 6.35 34.61 4.63
CA THR A 289 6.14 33.19 4.38
C THR A 289 5.23 32.59 5.44
N GLN A 290 3.95 32.44 5.11
CA GLN A 290 2.97 31.83 5.99
C GLN A 290 3.12 30.31 5.97
N ILE A 291 3.18 29.68 7.15
CA ILE A 291 3.34 28.22 7.35
C ILE A 291 2.21 27.60 8.16
N ASP A 292 1.38 28.41 8.82
CA ASP A 292 0.15 27.99 9.49
C ASP A 292 -0.80 29.21 9.56
N VAL A 293 -2.04 29.02 10.02
CA VAL A 293 -3.11 30.04 10.06
C VAL A 293 -2.67 31.34 10.72
N ARG A 294 -1.84 31.27 11.76
CA ARG A 294 -1.27 32.42 12.48
C ARG A 294 0.22 32.19 12.76
N LEU A 295 0.96 31.72 11.76
CA LEU A 295 2.38 31.48 11.93
C LEU A 295 3.11 31.83 10.63
N TYR A 296 4.02 32.78 10.73
CA TYR A 296 4.86 33.26 9.66
C TYR A 296 6.32 33.01 10.02
N VAL A 297 7.09 32.53 9.06
CA VAL A 297 8.52 32.29 9.22
C VAL A 297 9.31 33.41 8.57
N THR A 298 10.50 33.69 9.08
CA THR A 298 11.41 34.63 8.44
C THR A 298 11.72 34.20 6.99
N ASP A 299 11.65 35.14 6.07
CA ASP A 299 11.80 34.85 4.62
C ASP A 299 13.23 34.46 4.25
N LYS A 300 14.20 34.92 5.04
CA LYS A 300 15.63 34.66 4.80
C LYS A 300 16.27 34.10 6.06
N PHE A 301 16.84 32.93 5.94
CA PHE A 301 17.69 32.30 6.94
C PHE A 301 18.65 31.35 6.22
N ASP A 302 19.73 30.98 6.86
CA ASP A 302 20.67 29.99 6.35
C ASP A 302 20.82 28.83 7.32
N TYR A 303 21.32 27.72 6.81
CA TYR A 303 21.73 26.60 7.63
C TYR A 303 23.19 26.73 8.05
N ARG A 304 23.51 26.22 9.22
CA ARG A 304 24.87 26.10 9.72
C ARG A 304 25.70 25.30 8.74
N LYS A 305 26.82 25.87 8.29
CA LYS A 305 27.70 25.28 7.25
C LYS A 305 28.27 23.93 7.65
N GLU A 306 28.50 23.71 8.93
CA GLU A 306 28.99 22.46 9.49
C GLU A 306 27.90 21.36 9.56
N LEU A 307 26.63 21.71 9.38
CA LEU A 307 25.51 20.77 9.42
C LEU A 307 24.84 20.56 8.08
N MET A 308 24.94 21.49 7.13
CA MET A 308 24.25 21.41 5.83
C MET A 308 25.21 21.67 4.67
N ALA A 309 25.31 20.68 3.77
CA ALA A 309 26.06 20.76 2.53
C ALA A 309 25.15 20.79 1.29
N LYS A 310 25.67 21.25 0.15
CA LYS A 310 24.95 21.27 -1.13
C LYS A 310 25.08 19.96 -1.93
N SER A 311 26.03 19.11 -1.58
CA SER A 311 26.30 17.85 -2.26
C SER A 311 26.48 16.70 -1.28
N PHE A 312 26.21 15.50 -1.78
CA PHE A 312 26.47 14.26 -1.04
C PHE A 312 27.96 14.08 -0.75
N SER A 313 28.27 13.64 0.46
CA SER A 313 29.56 13.10 0.83
C SER A 313 29.41 12.09 1.99
N ALA A 314 30.50 11.41 2.36
CA ALA A 314 30.50 10.48 3.49
C ALA A 314 30.11 11.15 4.82
N ASP A 315 30.43 12.44 5.00
CA ASP A 315 30.05 13.20 6.19
C ASP A 315 28.64 13.79 6.09
N TYR A 316 28.11 14.01 4.87
CA TYR A 316 26.79 14.57 4.60
C TYR A 316 25.93 13.61 3.77
N PRO A 317 25.56 12.43 4.30
CA PRO A 317 24.81 11.42 3.55
C PRO A 317 23.29 11.60 3.62
N LEU A 318 22.76 12.45 4.53
CA LEU A 318 21.34 12.56 4.84
C LEU A 318 20.68 13.58 3.93
N GLN A 319 20.09 13.13 2.82
CA GLN A 319 19.46 14.03 1.85
C GLN A 319 18.09 14.50 2.37
N VAL A 320 17.90 15.81 2.47
CA VAL A 320 16.66 16.48 2.91
C VAL A 320 15.83 16.99 1.74
N ALA A 321 16.52 17.43 0.68
CA ALA A 321 15.96 17.87 -0.61
C ALA A 321 17.08 17.91 -1.67
N ASP A 322 16.74 18.35 -2.90
CA ASP A 322 17.74 18.61 -3.94
C ASP A 322 18.79 19.60 -3.43
N SER A 323 20.06 19.23 -3.53
CA SER A 323 21.20 20.05 -3.06
C SER A 323 21.11 20.46 -1.58
N MET A 324 20.55 19.59 -0.73
CA MET A 324 20.49 19.78 0.73
C MET A 324 20.78 18.47 1.42
N PHE A 325 21.98 18.38 2.04
CA PHE A 325 22.48 17.17 2.69
C PHE A 325 22.94 17.51 4.10
N LEU A 326 22.37 16.82 5.11
CA LEU A 326 22.73 16.98 6.50
C LEU A 326 23.94 16.12 6.87
N HIS A 327 24.73 16.63 7.80
CA HIS A 327 25.81 15.90 8.42
C HIS A 327 25.27 14.67 9.18
N ARG A 328 25.96 13.54 9.07
CA ARG A 328 25.55 12.25 9.66
C ARG A 328 25.27 12.28 11.15
N SER A 329 25.99 13.12 11.94
CA SER A 329 25.78 13.26 13.39
C SER A 329 24.43 13.87 13.77
N PHE A 330 23.72 14.51 12.83
CA PHE A 330 22.47 15.17 13.13
C PHE A 330 21.39 14.18 13.60
N ARG A 331 21.35 12.98 13.00
CA ARG A 331 20.45 11.89 13.40
C ARG A 331 20.66 11.49 14.86
N ASP A 332 21.90 11.27 15.27
CA ASP A 332 22.23 10.88 16.65
C ASP A 332 21.88 12.01 17.63
N SER A 333 22.08 13.27 17.21
CA SER A 333 21.70 14.43 18.00
C SER A 333 20.19 14.49 18.29
N ILE A 334 19.33 14.06 17.33
CA ILE A 334 17.87 14.00 17.53
C ILE A 334 17.51 13.03 18.66
N ILE A 335 18.09 11.83 18.69
CA ILE A 335 17.85 10.84 19.76
C ILE A 335 18.30 11.39 21.12
N ALA A 336 19.47 12.00 21.17
CA ALA A 336 19.96 12.65 22.39
C ALA A 336 19.07 13.81 22.83
N GLN A 337 18.56 14.62 21.91
CA GLN A 337 17.59 15.69 22.22
C GLN A 337 16.29 15.12 22.79
N ILE A 338 15.73 14.04 22.19
CA ILE A 338 14.53 13.37 22.74
C ILE A 338 14.79 12.99 24.20
N GLY A 339 15.98 12.48 24.53
CA GLY A 339 16.36 12.17 25.92
C GLY A 339 16.26 13.35 26.88
N ARG A 340 16.51 14.59 26.42
CA ARG A 340 16.52 15.82 27.22
C ARG A 340 15.18 16.53 27.31
N ILE A 341 14.24 16.28 26.40
CA ILE A 341 12.91 16.90 26.40
C ILE A 341 12.14 16.41 27.63
N PRO A 342 11.63 17.27 28.53
CA PRO A 342 10.91 16.81 29.69
C PRO A 342 9.64 16.03 29.37
N LEU A 343 9.39 14.93 30.08
CA LEU A 343 8.12 14.22 30.01
C LEU A 343 6.98 15.11 30.49
N LYS A 344 5.82 14.91 29.88
CA LYS A 344 4.52 15.42 30.32
C LYS A 344 3.77 14.32 31.07
N ASP A 345 2.54 14.63 31.51
CA ASP A 345 1.65 13.64 32.10
C ASP A 345 1.51 12.40 31.20
N ARG A 346 1.52 11.21 31.80
CA ARG A 346 1.33 9.92 31.11
C ARG A 346 -0.14 9.68 30.76
N ARG A 347 -0.79 10.69 30.17
CA ARG A 347 -2.12 10.60 29.56
C ARG A 347 -1.95 10.28 28.08
N TYR A 348 -3.03 9.91 27.42
CA TYR A 348 -3.03 9.82 25.98
C TYR A 348 -2.60 11.16 25.34
N ARG A 349 -1.51 11.09 24.59
CA ARG A 349 -0.99 12.19 23.77
C ARG A 349 -0.30 11.61 22.56
N TYR A 350 -0.95 11.76 21.41
CA TYR A 350 -0.33 11.36 20.13
C TYR A 350 1.06 11.98 20.00
N SER A 351 2.08 11.14 19.79
CA SER A 351 3.46 11.58 19.69
C SER A 351 4.18 10.91 18.51
N CYS A 352 4.69 11.73 17.60
CA CYS A 352 5.56 11.28 16.53
C CYS A 352 6.91 10.77 17.05
N LEU A 353 7.40 11.37 18.16
CA LEU A 353 8.68 11.02 18.77
C LEU A 353 8.69 9.57 19.29
N ASN A 354 7.54 9.05 19.73
CA ASN A 354 7.42 7.64 20.14
C ASN A 354 7.86 6.70 19.03
N PHE A 355 7.40 6.96 17.82
CA PHE A 355 7.70 6.11 16.67
C PHE A 355 9.13 6.32 16.15
N MET A 356 9.73 7.49 16.37
CA MET A 356 11.16 7.69 16.12
C MET A 356 12.00 6.82 17.05
N LEU A 357 11.62 6.72 18.34
CA LEU A 357 12.28 5.81 19.30
C LEU A 357 12.04 4.33 18.96
N LEU A 358 10.83 3.94 18.56
CA LEU A 358 10.55 2.58 18.13
C LEU A 358 11.39 2.18 16.90
N LYS A 359 11.57 3.09 15.94
CA LYS A 359 12.48 2.88 14.81
C LYS A 359 13.92 2.68 15.27
N GLU A 360 14.42 3.49 16.17
CA GLU A 360 15.76 3.36 16.74
C GLU A 360 15.92 2.01 17.46
N MET A 361 14.90 1.59 18.22
CA MET A 361 14.86 0.26 18.84
C MET A 361 14.96 -0.86 17.79
N VAL A 362 14.18 -0.78 16.72
CA VAL A 362 14.20 -1.77 15.63
C VAL A 362 15.61 -1.90 15.04
N GLU A 363 16.28 -0.79 14.76
CA GLU A 363 17.63 -0.80 14.18
C GLU A 363 18.67 -1.33 15.17
N ASN A 364 18.52 -1.00 16.46
CA ASN A 364 19.43 -1.48 17.50
C ASN A 364 19.29 -2.99 17.78
N ILE A 365 18.08 -3.55 17.67
CA ILE A 365 17.83 -4.98 17.83
C ILE A 365 18.26 -5.74 16.57
N SER A 366 17.81 -5.31 15.41
CA SER A 366 18.04 -6.02 14.13
C SER A 366 19.45 -5.84 13.57
N LYS A 367 20.20 -4.82 14.06
CA LYS A 367 21.49 -4.39 13.51
C LYS A 367 21.44 -4.00 12.03
N MET A 368 20.27 -3.57 11.58
CA MET A 368 20.00 -3.22 10.20
C MET A 368 19.21 -1.92 10.11
N PRO A 369 19.49 -1.02 9.15
CA PRO A 369 18.63 0.12 8.87
C PRO A 369 17.18 -0.33 8.60
N MET A 370 16.20 0.39 9.17
CA MET A 370 14.79 -0.05 9.16
C MET A 370 14.24 -0.23 7.73
N ASN A 371 14.62 0.61 6.78
CA ASN A 371 14.19 0.45 5.40
C ASN A 371 14.70 -0.86 4.78
N LEU A 372 15.95 -1.24 5.05
CA LEU A 372 16.51 -2.51 4.56
C LEU A 372 15.90 -3.73 5.28
N PHE A 373 15.61 -3.58 6.57
CA PHE A 373 14.90 -4.62 7.34
C PHE A 373 13.51 -4.88 6.75
N LEU A 374 12.74 -3.82 6.49
CA LEU A 374 11.40 -3.93 5.90
C LEU A 374 11.43 -4.48 4.47
N ASP A 375 12.37 -4.05 3.66
CA ASP A 375 12.57 -4.57 2.30
C ASP A 375 12.81 -6.09 2.32
N LYS A 376 13.66 -6.56 3.23
CA LYS A 376 14.03 -7.96 3.36
C LYS A 376 12.90 -8.82 3.90
N GLU A 377 12.27 -8.39 5.00
CA GLU A 377 11.30 -9.21 5.74
C GLU A 377 9.90 -9.15 5.13
N PHE A 378 9.51 -8.02 4.49
CA PHE A 378 8.15 -7.79 4.03
C PHE A 378 8.05 -7.30 2.58
N TYR A 379 8.62 -6.14 2.22
CA TYR A 379 8.24 -5.46 0.99
C TYR A 379 8.60 -6.27 -0.26
N LYS A 380 9.83 -6.77 -0.38
CA LYS A 380 10.24 -7.62 -1.51
C LYS A 380 9.49 -8.96 -1.55
N PRO A 381 9.42 -9.74 -0.43
CA PRO A 381 8.69 -11.00 -0.43
C PRO A 381 7.18 -10.88 -0.65
N MET A 382 6.57 -9.74 -0.31
CA MET A 382 5.15 -9.44 -0.55
C MET A 382 4.92 -8.74 -1.89
N GLU A 383 5.96 -8.60 -2.71
CA GLU A 383 5.90 -7.90 -4.00
C GLU A 383 5.34 -6.48 -3.89
N MET A 384 5.70 -5.75 -2.83
CA MET A 384 5.35 -4.35 -2.64
C MET A 384 6.30 -3.46 -3.44
N ASN A 385 6.25 -3.62 -4.76
CA ASN A 385 7.23 -3.05 -5.70
C ASN A 385 7.09 -1.53 -5.86
N ARG A 386 6.04 -0.93 -5.30
CA ARG A 386 5.76 0.51 -5.33
C ARG A 386 5.78 1.11 -3.93
N THR A 387 6.62 0.59 -3.03
CA THR A 387 6.78 1.03 -1.64
C THR A 387 8.24 1.25 -1.32
N ALA A 388 8.60 2.45 -0.90
CA ALA A 388 9.99 2.76 -0.52
C ALA A 388 10.10 3.96 0.41
N TYR A 389 11.10 3.91 1.30
CA TYR A 389 11.74 5.11 1.81
C TYR A 389 12.68 5.69 0.75
N LEU A 390 12.88 7.01 0.76
CA LEU A 390 13.77 7.68 -0.20
C LEU A 390 13.44 7.29 -1.66
N PRO A 391 12.20 7.48 -2.12
CA PRO A 391 11.69 6.88 -3.35
C PRO A 391 12.48 7.32 -4.60
N LEU A 392 13.10 8.50 -4.61
CA LEU A 392 13.91 8.98 -5.74
C LEU A 392 15.17 8.15 -6.01
N ARG A 393 15.51 7.19 -5.12
CA ARG A 393 16.58 6.21 -5.36
C ARG A 393 16.15 5.07 -6.28
N GLN A 394 14.84 4.87 -6.45
CA GLN A 394 14.26 3.72 -7.16
C GLN A 394 13.28 4.14 -8.26
N PHE A 395 12.60 5.28 -8.10
CA PHE A 395 11.54 5.75 -8.97
C PHE A 395 11.87 7.10 -9.57
N LYS A 396 11.33 7.37 -10.75
CA LYS A 396 11.43 8.68 -11.38
C LYS A 396 10.53 9.68 -10.65
N LYS A 397 10.90 10.94 -10.70
CA LYS A 397 10.16 12.02 -10.03
C LYS A 397 8.72 12.13 -10.56
N GLU A 398 8.52 11.86 -11.84
CA GLU A 398 7.23 11.86 -12.53
C GLU A 398 6.28 10.75 -12.08
N GLU A 399 6.76 9.76 -11.34
CA GLU A 399 5.96 8.67 -10.75
C GLU A 399 5.55 8.96 -9.30
N ILE A 400 5.89 10.15 -8.78
CA ILE A 400 5.65 10.52 -7.38
C ILE A 400 4.80 11.77 -7.34
N VAL A 401 3.67 11.71 -6.64
CA VAL A 401 2.75 12.84 -6.51
C VAL A 401 3.38 13.94 -5.65
N PRO A 402 3.41 15.22 -6.09
CA PRO A 402 3.92 16.32 -5.30
C PRO A 402 3.11 16.52 -4.02
N THR A 403 3.81 16.73 -2.91
CA THR A 403 3.18 16.90 -1.60
C THR A 403 2.90 18.37 -1.28
N VAL A 404 3.87 19.25 -1.56
CA VAL A 404 3.81 20.71 -1.31
C VAL A 404 4.48 21.46 -2.45
N LYS A 405 3.88 22.60 -2.87
CA LYS A 405 4.40 23.42 -3.98
C LYS A 405 5.67 24.21 -3.61
N ALA A 406 5.75 24.65 -2.36
CA ALA A 406 6.90 25.41 -1.87
C ALA A 406 7.08 25.18 -0.37
N ASP A 407 8.16 24.51 0.00
CA ASP A 407 8.49 24.23 1.40
C ASP A 407 9.53 25.21 1.94
N TYR A 408 9.24 25.85 3.08
CA TYR A 408 10.10 26.89 3.64
C TYR A 408 11.46 26.36 4.12
N LEU A 409 11.47 25.17 4.75
CA LEU A 409 12.73 24.53 5.20
C LEU A 409 13.59 24.06 4.03
N ARG A 410 12.98 23.74 2.89
CA ARG A 410 13.70 23.36 1.67
C ARG A 410 13.86 24.55 0.72
N LYS A 411 13.89 25.78 1.30
CA LYS A 411 14.16 27.02 0.54
C LYS A 411 13.21 27.26 -0.64
N GLY A 412 11.91 27.04 -0.41
CA GLY A 412 10.86 27.24 -1.41
C GLY A 412 10.79 26.16 -2.50
N LYS A 413 11.49 25.03 -2.33
CA LYS A 413 11.45 23.93 -3.31
C LYS A 413 10.13 23.16 -3.23
N VAL A 414 9.72 22.59 -4.36
CA VAL A 414 8.62 21.62 -4.43
C VAL A 414 9.04 20.35 -3.69
N LEU A 415 8.18 19.83 -2.84
CA LEU A 415 8.37 18.51 -2.26
C LEU A 415 7.71 17.44 -3.14
N GLN A 416 8.55 16.72 -3.86
CA GLN A 416 8.18 15.60 -4.72
C GLN A 416 9.24 14.52 -4.59
N GLY A 417 8.90 13.42 -3.90
CA GLY A 417 9.84 12.37 -3.56
C GLY A 417 10.69 12.63 -2.31
N TYR A 418 10.46 13.74 -1.63
CA TYR A 418 11.04 14.05 -0.31
C TYR A 418 9.92 14.10 0.72
N VAL A 419 10.15 13.50 1.90
CA VAL A 419 9.16 13.46 2.98
C VAL A 419 8.80 14.87 3.46
N HIS A 420 7.50 15.12 3.65
CA HIS A 420 7.01 16.41 4.14
C HIS A 420 7.35 16.63 5.61
N ASP A 421 7.17 15.61 6.47
CA ASP A 421 7.44 15.72 7.91
C ASP A 421 8.87 16.20 8.17
N GLU A 422 9.00 17.32 8.88
CA GLU A 422 10.29 17.97 9.10
C GLU A 422 11.23 17.10 9.93
N SER A 423 10.70 16.44 10.96
CA SER A 423 11.52 15.56 11.82
C SER A 423 12.03 14.36 11.04
N ALA A 424 11.17 13.75 10.23
CA ALA A 424 11.56 12.63 9.37
C ALA A 424 12.59 13.05 8.32
N ALA A 425 12.44 14.22 7.71
CA ALA A 425 13.41 14.74 6.75
C ALA A 425 14.79 14.96 7.38
N PHE A 426 14.83 15.54 8.57
CA PHE A 426 16.08 15.78 9.30
C PHE A 426 16.65 14.51 9.97
N MET A 427 15.90 13.41 9.95
CA MET A 427 16.41 12.04 10.19
C MET A 427 17.01 11.40 8.93
N GLY A 428 17.07 12.11 7.82
CA GLY A 428 17.57 11.59 6.53
C GLY A 428 16.50 10.88 5.68
N GLY A 429 15.21 11.14 5.94
CA GLY A 429 14.09 10.59 5.16
C GLY A 429 13.65 9.19 5.59
N VAL A 430 14.42 8.48 6.41
CA VAL A 430 14.06 7.17 6.99
C VAL A 430 13.76 7.36 8.46
N SER A 431 12.49 7.54 8.79
CA SER A 431 12.04 7.75 10.17
C SER A 431 10.85 6.84 10.52
N GLY A 432 10.63 6.62 11.83
CA GLY A 432 9.55 5.77 12.30
C GLY A 432 8.18 6.42 12.26
N ASN A 433 8.11 7.74 12.25
CA ASN A 433 6.86 8.49 12.28
C ASN A 433 6.31 8.86 10.90
N ALA A 434 7.18 8.96 9.89
CA ALA A 434 6.89 9.35 8.51
C ALA A 434 8.07 9.00 7.58
N GLY A 435 7.92 9.15 6.27
CA GLY A 435 8.99 9.00 5.27
C GLY A 435 8.76 7.87 4.27
N LEU A 436 7.75 7.03 4.48
CA LEU A 436 7.39 5.99 3.52
C LEU A 436 6.53 6.58 2.39
N PHE A 437 6.84 6.19 1.16
CA PHE A 437 6.03 6.46 -0.03
C PHE A 437 5.48 5.15 -0.56
N SER A 438 4.22 5.16 -1.01
CA SER A 438 3.57 3.94 -1.51
C SER A 438 2.33 4.26 -2.35
N THR A 439 1.72 3.21 -2.88
CA THR A 439 0.41 3.21 -3.56
C THR A 439 -0.67 2.63 -2.65
N ALA A 440 -1.95 2.86 -2.99
CA ALA A 440 -3.05 2.27 -2.25
C ALA A 440 -3.01 0.73 -2.28
N ARG A 441 -2.59 0.15 -3.41
CA ARG A 441 -2.47 -1.30 -3.57
C ARG A 441 -1.45 -1.92 -2.64
N ASP A 442 -0.26 -1.33 -2.53
CA ASP A 442 0.78 -1.87 -1.65
C ASP A 442 0.47 -1.66 -0.18
N VAL A 443 -0.10 -0.49 0.20
CA VAL A 443 -0.57 -0.25 1.56
C VAL A 443 -1.59 -1.32 1.98
N ALA A 444 -2.54 -1.64 1.10
CA ALA A 444 -3.58 -2.62 1.39
C ALA A 444 -3.04 -4.03 1.67
N LYS A 445 -1.92 -4.44 1.03
CA LYS A 445 -1.26 -5.73 1.31
C LYS A 445 -0.86 -5.88 2.77
N VAL A 446 -0.35 -4.81 3.39
CA VAL A 446 0.01 -4.83 4.82
C VAL A 446 -1.21 -5.04 5.69
N TYR A 447 -2.29 -4.32 5.44
CA TYR A 447 -3.52 -4.45 6.24
C TYR A 447 -4.22 -5.80 6.01
N GLN A 448 -4.17 -6.32 4.77
CA GLN A 448 -4.68 -7.66 4.47
C GLN A 448 -3.85 -8.74 5.19
N LEU A 449 -2.51 -8.66 5.15
CA LEU A 449 -1.62 -9.56 5.91
C LEU A 449 -2.03 -9.64 7.37
N LEU A 450 -2.34 -8.50 8.00
CA LEU A 450 -2.67 -8.45 9.42
C LEU A 450 -4.01 -9.13 9.72
N ILE A 451 -5.06 -8.85 8.96
CA ILE A 451 -6.39 -9.48 9.19
C ILE A 451 -6.43 -10.95 8.77
N ASP A 452 -5.53 -11.40 7.91
CA ASP A 452 -5.33 -12.81 7.56
C ASP A 452 -4.43 -13.55 8.57
N GLY A 453 -4.18 -12.95 9.75
CA GLY A 453 -3.39 -13.56 10.81
C GLY A 453 -1.94 -13.81 10.41
N GLY A 454 -1.33 -12.88 9.71
CA GLY A 454 0.09 -12.90 9.35
C GLY A 454 0.44 -13.74 8.12
N VAL A 455 -0.54 -14.14 7.32
CA VAL A 455 -0.34 -14.89 6.07
C VAL A 455 -0.68 -13.99 4.88
N TYR A 456 0.17 -13.98 3.85
CA TYR A 456 -0.08 -13.30 2.59
C TYR A 456 0.43 -14.16 1.42
N ASN A 457 -0.41 -14.38 0.39
CA ASN A 457 -0.12 -15.24 -0.75
C ASN A 457 0.43 -16.63 -0.33
N GLY A 458 -0.20 -17.25 0.69
CA GLY A 458 0.18 -18.58 1.19
C GLY A 458 1.46 -18.62 2.04
N LYS A 459 2.19 -17.50 2.19
CA LYS A 459 3.38 -17.41 3.01
C LYS A 459 3.08 -16.74 4.36
N ARG A 460 3.60 -17.32 5.45
CA ARG A 460 3.53 -16.73 6.79
C ARG A 460 4.67 -15.76 7.02
N TYR A 461 4.34 -14.56 7.49
CA TYR A 461 5.26 -13.49 7.86
C TYR A 461 5.27 -13.21 9.36
N LEU A 462 4.10 -13.36 9.99
CA LEU A 462 3.87 -13.18 11.42
C LEU A 462 3.04 -14.35 11.96
N SER A 463 3.16 -14.66 13.24
CA SER A 463 2.24 -15.58 13.89
C SER A 463 0.84 -15.00 13.99
N ARG A 464 -0.17 -15.85 14.07
CA ARG A 464 -1.55 -15.41 14.31
C ARG A 464 -1.67 -14.73 15.66
N GLU A 465 -1.02 -15.29 16.67
CA GLU A 465 -1.01 -14.78 18.04
C GLU A 465 -0.49 -13.33 18.10
N THR A 466 0.59 -13.03 17.40
CA THR A 466 1.11 -11.66 17.29
C THR A 466 0.11 -10.74 16.59
N CYS A 467 -0.47 -11.16 15.47
CA CYS A 467 -1.48 -10.36 14.78
C CYS A 467 -2.69 -10.10 15.67
N ASP A 468 -3.25 -11.14 16.31
CA ASP A 468 -4.41 -11.03 17.18
C ASP A 468 -4.13 -10.10 18.36
N LEU A 469 -2.96 -10.20 19.01
CA LEU A 469 -2.56 -9.31 20.09
C LEU A 469 -2.56 -7.85 19.65
N PHE A 470 -1.89 -7.53 18.54
CA PHE A 470 -1.73 -6.14 18.08
C PHE A 470 -3.02 -5.53 17.54
N LEU A 471 -3.92 -6.35 16.98
CA LEU A 471 -5.22 -5.90 16.48
C LEU A 471 -6.25 -5.69 17.60
N THR A 472 -6.21 -6.50 18.65
CA THR A 472 -7.24 -6.50 19.70
C THR A 472 -6.86 -5.69 20.94
N HIS A 473 -5.56 -5.61 21.29
CA HIS A 473 -5.14 -4.87 22.48
C HIS A 473 -5.47 -3.38 22.37
N THR A 474 -6.22 -2.88 23.33
CA THR A 474 -6.70 -1.51 23.36
C THR A 474 -6.31 -0.82 24.68
N SER A 475 -5.98 0.47 24.60
CA SER A 475 -5.71 1.31 25.76
C SER A 475 -6.93 1.40 26.68
N LYS A 476 -6.67 1.41 27.99
CA LYS A 476 -7.72 1.64 29.02
C LYS A 476 -8.17 3.10 29.14
N ILE A 477 -7.43 4.04 28.54
CA ILE A 477 -7.66 5.50 28.71
C ILE A 477 -7.87 6.22 27.37
N SER A 478 -7.85 5.51 26.25
CA SER A 478 -8.08 6.06 24.92
C SER A 478 -8.56 4.97 23.96
N ARG A 479 -9.05 5.36 22.79
CA ARG A 479 -9.41 4.42 21.71
C ARG A 479 -8.21 3.74 21.05
N ARG A 480 -6.96 4.08 21.40
CA ARG A 480 -5.76 3.54 20.73
C ARG A 480 -5.52 2.07 21.02
N GLY A 481 -5.16 1.33 19.98
CA GLY A 481 -4.54 0.02 20.08
C GLY A 481 -3.00 0.12 20.02
N LEU A 482 -2.33 -1.03 20.04
CA LEU A 482 -0.86 -1.10 19.92
C LEU A 482 -0.40 -0.54 18.55
N GLY A 483 -0.10 0.74 18.52
CA GLY A 483 0.34 1.46 17.31
C GLY A 483 -0.78 1.87 16.36
N PHE A 484 -2.00 1.37 16.52
CA PHE A 484 -3.16 1.68 15.68
C PHE A 484 -4.05 2.77 16.28
N ASP A 485 -4.74 3.51 15.41
CA ASP A 485 -5.97 4.23 15.75
C ASP A 485 -7.17 3.28 15.56
N LYS A 486 -8.26 3.55 16.25
CA LYS A 486 -9.50 2.77 16.21
C LYS A 486 -10.72 3.72 16.12
N PRO A 487 -11.91 3.23 15.74
CA PRO A 487 -13.14 3.99 15.86
C PRO A 487 -13.35 4.50 17.30
N ASP A 488 -13.95 5.67 17.43
CA ASP A 488 -14.39 6.18 18.74
C ASP A 488 -15.88 5.88 18.89
N VAL A 489 -16.19 4.72 19.43
CA VAL A 489 -17.58 4.25 19.62
C VAL A 489 -18.39 5.11 20.60
N ASN A 490 -17.71 5.88 21.45
CA ASN A 490 -18.35 6.77 22.42
C ASN A 490 -18.51 8.20 21.88
N ASN A 491 -17.86 8.55 20.78
CA ASN A 491 -17.88 9.89 20.20
C ASN A 491 -17.65 9.85 18.69
N SER A 492 -18.73 9.61 17.93
CA SER A 492 -18.69 9.52 16.47
C SER A 492 -18.15 10.80 15.80
N VAL A 493 -18.39 11.97 16.38
CA VAL A 493 -17.89 13.26 15.85
C VAL A 493 -16.36 13.34 15.92
N LYS A 494 -15.73 12.69 16.89
CA LYS A 494 -14.27 12.61 17.03
C LYS A 494 -13.67 11.34 16.45
N SER A 495 -14.51 10.39 16.02
CA SER A 495 -14.06 9.17 15.37
C SER A 495 -13.36 9.48 14.05
N PRO A 496 -12.22 8.85 13.74
CA PRO A 496 -11.61 8.93 12.43
C PRO A 496 -12.31 8.07 11.37
N CYS A 497 -13.27 7.26 11.78
CA CYS A 497 -14.06 6.32 10.98
C CYS A 497 -15.53 6.73 10.95
N THR A 498 -16.31 6.13 10.04
CA THR A 498 -17.77 6.21 10.03
C THR A 498 -18.38 5.52 11.26
N GLU A 499 -19.64 5.85 11.59
CA GLU A 499 -20.38 5.22 12.69
C GLU A 499 -20.65 3.72 12.47
N GLU A 500 -20.73 3.30 11.21
CA GLU A 500 -20.93 1.89 10.84
C GLU A 500 -19.70 1.02 11.08
N ALA A 501 -18.51 1.64 11.30
CA ALA A 501 -17.29 0.89 11.51
C ALA A 501 -17.31 0.15 12.87
N PRO A 502 -17.19 -1.20 12.87
CA PRO A 502 -17.09 -1.98 14.11
C PRO A 502 -15.90 -1.54 14.98
N GLU A 503 -15.98 -1.81 16.28
CA GLU A 503 -14.91 -1.47 17.24
C GLU A 503 -13.60 -2.22 16.99
N GLU A 504 -13.66 -3.35 16.28
CA GLU A 504 -12.51 -4.17 15.90
C GLU A 504 -11.66 -3.51 14.81
N VAL A 505 -12.20 -2.51 14.10
CA VAL A 505 -11.49 -1.81 13.04
C VAL A 505 -10.22 -1.16 13.59
N VAL A 506 -9.12 -1.36 12.87
CA VAL A 506 -7.82 -0.78 13.17
C VAL A 506 -7.28 -0.04 11.94
N GLY A 507 -6.50 1.00 12.17
CA GLY A 507 -5.89 1.72 11.07
C GLY A 507 -5.14 2.96 11.52
N HIS A 508 -4.91 3.86 10.60
CA HIS A 508 -4.30 5.16 10.88
C HIS A 508 -4.62 6.19 9.80
N THR A 509 -4.51 7.46 10.15
CA THR A 509 -4.58 8.58 9.20
C THR A 509 -3.22 9.23 9.03
N GLY A 510 -2.97 9.85 7.85
CA GLY A 510 -1.77 10.61 7.56
C GLY A 510 -2.06 12.10 7.35
N PHE A 511 -1.09 12.95 7.72
CA PHE A 511 -1.20 14.41 7.61
C PHE A 511 -1.39 14.86 6.15
N THR A 512 -0.78 14.17 5.20
CA THR A 512 -0.91 14.41 3.76
C THR A 512 -2.29 14.11 3.18
N GLY A 513 -3.22 13.61 4.01
CA GLY A 513 -4.61 13.28 3.63
C GLY A 513 -4.88 11.80 3.48
N THR A 514 -3.89 10.98 3.72
CA THR A 514 -3.96 9.52 3.60
C THR A 514 -4.72 8.87 4.76
N CYS A 515 -5.29 7.70 4.55
CA CYS A 515 -5.73 6.77 5.60
C CYS A 515 -5.77 5.33 5.08
N ALA A 516 -5.66 4.40 6.00
CA ALA A 516 -5.93 2.99 5.77
C ALA A 516 -6.59 2.38 7.00
N TRP A 517 -7.60 1.55 6.76
CA TRP A 517 -8.41 0.89 7.79
C TRP A 517 -8.63 -0.57 7.41
N ALA A 518 -8.45 -1.46 8.35
CA ALA A 518 -8.78 -2.87 8.23
C ALA A 518 -9.91 -3.23 9.20
N ASP A 519 -10.87 -3.97 8.71
CA ASP A 519 -11.99 -4.52 9.47
C ASP A 519 -11.87 -6.04 9.50
N PRO A 520 -11.35 -6.63 10.59
CA PRO A 520 -11.22 -8.08 10.70
C PRO A 520 -12.56 -8.81 10.70
N LYS A 521 -13.63 -8.17 11.19
CA LYS A 521 -14.97 -8.76 11.31
C LYS A 521 -15.63 -8.99 9.95
N ASN A 522 -15.51 -8.01 9.05
CA ASN A 522 -16.11 -8.07 7.72
C ASN A 522 -15.09 -8.41 6.62
N HIS A 523 -13.85 -8.69 6.97
CA HIS A 523 -12.74 -8.92 6.03
C HIS A 523 -12.63 -7.82 4.96
N LEU A 524 -12.65 -6.55 5.41
CA LEU A 524 -12.54 -5.38 4.57
C LEU A 524 -11.22 -4.64 4.83
N VAL A 525 -10.63 -4.12 3.75
CA VAL A 525 -9.53 -3.14 3.83
C VAL A 525 -9.93 -1.93 2.99
N PHE A 526 -9.87 -0.75 3.59
CA PHE A 526 -10.11 0.53 2.92
C PHE A 526 -8.85 1.37 2.94
N VAL A 527 -8.40 1.84 1.77
CA VAL A 527 -7.25 2.74 1.63
C VAL A 527 -7.66 3.95 0.81
N PHE A 528 -7.33 5.13 1.32
CA PHE A 528 -7.45 6.40 0.63
C PHE A 528 -6.12 7.16 0.71
N LEU A 529 -5.52 7.47 -0.44
CA LEU A 529 -4.31 8.27 -0.54
C LEU A 529 -4.59 9.55 -1.28
N SER A 530 -4.08 10.68 -0.78
CA SER A 530 -4.19 11.98 -1.43
C SER A 530 -3.04 12.90 -1.06
N ASN A 531 -2.84 13.97 -1.82
CA ASN A 531 -1.92 15.05 -1.50
C ASN A 531 -2.68 16.31 -1.04
N ARG A 532 -3.58 16.15 -0.06
CA ARG A 532 -4.46 17.23 0.42
C ARG A 532 -3.73 18.51 0.85
N ILE A 533 -2.46 18.42 1.22
CA ILE A 533 -1.68 19.57 1.67
C ILE A 533 -1.03 20.35 0.52
N TYR A 534 -1.27 19.94 -0.72
CA TYR A 534 -0.89 20.71 -1.89
C TYR A 534 -1.91 21.83 -2.17
N PRO A 535 -1.52 23.09 -2.44
CA PRO A 535 -0.15 23.60 -2.59
C PRO A 535 0.54 23.96 -1.27
N ARG A 536 -0.18 24.14 -0.17
CA ARG A 536 0.36 24.59 1.13
C ARG A 536 -0.30 23.88 2.31
N PRO A 537 0.44 23.50 3.39
CA PRO A 537 -0.07 22.65 4.47
C PRO A 537 -1.24 23.22 5.28
N PHE A 538 -1.39 24.53 5.39
CA PHE A 538 -2.34 25.17 6.28
C PHE A 538 -3.71 25.50 5.67
N ASP A 539 -3.86 25.44 4.33
CA ASP A 539 -5.10 25.76 3.62
C ASP A 539 -6.12 24.59 3.58
N HIS A 540 -5.83 23.46 4.25
CA HIS A 540 -6.42 22.16 3.91
C HIS A 540 -7.40 21.59 4.91
N LYS A 541 -8.36 22.39 5.35
CA LYS A 541 -9.44 21.90 6.21
C LYS A 541 -10.58 21.24 5.42
N GLN A 542 -10.61 21.36 4.08
CA GLN A 542 -11.74 20.90 3.26
C GLN A 542 -11.93 19.38 3.32
N LEU A 543 -10.85 18.59 3.29
CA LEU A 543 -10.94 17.13 3.43
C LEU A 543 -11.73 16.73 4.70
N MET A 544 -11.46 17.38 5.82
CA MET A 544 -12.14 17.13 7.10
C MET A 544 -13.53 17.77 7.14
N ARG A 545 -13.70 18.99 6.64
CA ARG A 545 -15.01 19.69 6.62
C ARG A 545 -16.04 18.93 5.81
N LEU A 546 -15.65 18.35 4.68
CA LEU A 546 -16.51 17.54 3.82
C LEU A 546 -16.62 16.09 4.31
N ASN A 547 -15.90 15.73 5.35
CA ASN A 547 -15.88 14.38 5.93
C ASN A 547 -15.65 13.27 4.90
N ILE A 548 -14.78 13.53 3.91
CA ILE A 548 -14.60 12.69 2.71
C ILE A 548 -14.30 11.24 3.07
N ARG A 549 -13.29 11.00 3.91
CA ARG A 549 -12.83 9.64 4.24
C ARG A 549 -13.88 8.81 4.98
N PRO A 550 -14.52 9.31 6.05
CA PRO A 550 -15.61 8.59 6.70
C PRO A 550 -16.81 8.36 5.80
N ARG A 551 -17.18 9.32 4.92
CA ARG A 551 -18.28 9.14 3.96
C ARG A 551 -18.00 8.04 2.94
N MET A 552 -16.76 7.95 2.41
CA MET A 552 -16.37 6.85 1.53
C MET A 552 -16.40 5.50 2.26
N GLN A 553 -15.90 5.47 3.50
CA GLN A 553 -15.95 4.29 4.35
C GLN A 553 -17.42 3.88 4.66
N GLN A 554 -18.31 4.84 4.87
CA GLN A 554 -19.75 4.60 5.04
C GLN A 554 -20.35 3.92 3.80
N VAL A 555 -20.06 4.41 2.62
CA VAL A 555 -20.50 3.79 1.36
C VAL A 555 -20.00 2.34 1.24
N MET A 556 -18.76 2.07 1.66
CA MET A 556 -18.20 0.71 1.70
C MET A 556 -19.06 -0.22 2.57
N TYR A 557 -19.46 0.20 3.78
CA TYR A 557 -20.31 -0.61 4.65
C TYR A 557 -21.74 -0.75 4.10
N GLN A 558 -22.29 0.30 3.50
CA GLN A 558 -23.61 0.25 2.86
C GLN A 558 -23.66 -0.67 1.65
N ALA A 559 -22.51 -0.92 1.01
CA ALA A 559 -22.40 -1.82 -0.13
C ALA A 559 -22.39 -3.30 0.27
N LEU A 560 -22.23 -3.65 1.55
CA LEU A 560 -22.32 -5.04 2.02
C LEU A 560 -23.77 -5.54 1.77
N MET A 561 -23.88 -6.60 0.95
CA MET A 561 -25.16 -7.29 0.74
C MET A 561 -25.48 -8.13 1.98
N LYS A 562 -26.73 -8.02 2.46
CA LYS A 562 -27.22 -8.77 3.62
C LYS A 562 -27.51 -10.22 3.27
#